data_b6ebc366e77d6b5cdbce0a58123bda20
#
_entry.id   b6ebc366e77d6b5cdbce0a58123bda20
#
_cell.length_a   1.000
_cell.length_b   1.000
_cell.length_c   1.000
_cell.angle_alpha   90.00
_cell.angle_beta   90.00
_cell.angle_gamma   90.00
#
_symmetry.space_group_name_H-M   'P 1'
#
loop_
_entity.id
_entity.type
_entity.pdbx_description
1 polymer ?
#
loop_
_entity_poly.entity_id
_entity_poly.type
_entity_poly.pdbx_seq_one_letter_code
_entity_poly.pdbx_strand_id
1 'polypeptide(L)'
;MLRRKTVKEYINEALEKYIEKGTYPWHMPGHKRRPLEKSDGSMCLKDDENGGQSPQNVDNISKSRENFWNGVYAHDFTEAKDLDDMHEPEMFIADSLAEMKKVYGTFATYMLVNGSTSGLMTAIHATCHRGDVILAARNCHKAVYNAICMLELEPEYIVPDYVDMRWHCGANQSMSDRMTDARGKDDCETQEGTDIRGEGDRETPERTDILGDISPDKLERAINTMIADGRKPSAVIITSPTYEGVISDIRIIAEIAHRYGIYLIVDEAQGAHLNFMEGYETAMEQGADIVIESLHKTMPALTQTSLLHVMDPKLDERVRRYLQIFQTSSPSYIFMQSMEKAVAFGANNRAVFVEYGRRLEIFAEKCDNLRNIRLFRPGVNVSKNDEGCSACKVFDHDEGRLVFVVRPGTVDGSGQIFTGAMLADILADRYGLIVEMASVSYVICISSVVDSVDSYDILFKR
;
A
#
# COMPACT_ATOMS: atom_id res chain seq x y z
N MET A 1 -9.17 -45.45 33.44
CA MET A 1 -8.36 -44.93 32.30
C MET A 1 -9.19 -43.89 31.57
N LEU A 2 -9.02 -42.63 31.90
CA LEU A 2 -9.65 -41.50 31.20
C LEU A 2 -8.95 -41.33 29.85
N ARG A 3 -9.66 -41.56 28.75
CA ARG A 3 -9.16 -41.20 27.40
C ARG A 3 -8.87 -39.69 27.37
N ARG A 4 -7.60 -39.34 27.30
CA ARG A 4 -7.20 -37.93 27.00
C ARG A 4 -7.86 -37.57 25.66
N LYS A 5 -8.77 -36.61 25.67
CA LYS A 5 -9.28 -35.99 24.44
C LYS A 5 -8.08 -35.35 23.71
N THR A 6 -7.87 -35.76 22.47
CA THR A 6 -6.88 -35.13 21.57
C THR A 6 -7.23 -33.67 21.42
N VAL A 7 -6.29 -32.79 21.71
CA VAL A 7 -6.45 -31.35 21.47
C VAL A 7 -6.50 -31.15 19.97
N LYS A 8 -7.55 -30.46 19.48
CA LYS A 8 -7.71 -30.16 18.06
C LYS A 8 -6.88 -28.93 17.68
N GLU A 9 -6.22 -29.03 16.54
CA GLU A 9 -5.42 -27.93 15.96
C GLU A 9 -6.28 -27.12 14.98
N TYR A 10 -7.22 -26.35 15.51
CA TYR A 10 -8.23 -25.63 14.72
C TYR A 10 -7.64 -24.67 13.69
N ILE A 11 -6.54 -24.00 14.03
CA ILE A 11 -5.86 -23.06 13.12
C ILE A 11 -5.24 -23.80 11.95
N ASN A 12 -4.53 -24.90 12.22
CA ASN A 12 -3.92 -25.73 11.18
C ASN A 12 -4.99 -26.31 10.24
N GLU A 13 -6.07 -26.91 10.79
CA GLU A 13 -7.17 -27.47 9.98
C GLU A 13 -7.84 -26.41 9.08
N ALA A 14 -8.03 -25.18 9.59
CA ALA A 14 -8.63 -24.11 8.83
C ALA A 14 -7.70 -23.60 7.72
N LEU A 15 -6.41 -23.45 8.02
CA LEU A 15 -5.40 -23.02 7.03
C LEU A 15 -5.20 -24.05 5.92
N GLU A 16 -5.22 -25.35 6.27
CA GLU A 16 -5.17 -26.43 5.29
C GLU A 16 -6.33 -26.34 4.29
N LYS A 17 -7.57 -26.23 4.80
CA LYS A 17 -8.76 -26.08 3.95
C LYS A 17 -8.70 -24.85 3.06
N TYR A 18 -8.13 -23.75 3.57
CA TYR A 18 -7.95 -22.52 2.78
C TYR A 18 -6.90 -22.72 1.68
N ILE A 19 -5.80 -23.42 1.96
CA ILE A 19 -4.75 -23.74 0.98
C ILE A 19 -5.30 -24.68 -0.10
N GLU A 20 -6.10 -25.69 0.28
CA GLU A 20 -6.72 -26.66 -0.64
C GLU A 20 -7.66 -26.00 -1.67
N LYS A 21 -8.23 -24.82 -1.39
CA LYS A 21 -9.03 -24.05 -2.34
C LYS A 21 -8.23 -23.56 -3.56
N GLY A 22 -6.91 -23.53 -3.50
CA GLY A 22 -6.05 -23.13 -4.61
C GLY A 22 -6.22 -21.66 -5.03
N THR A 23 -6.69 -20.80 -4.11
CA THR A 23 -6.86 -19.36 -4.39
C THR A 23 -5.52 -18.65 -4.55
N TYR A 24 -5.40 -17.77 -5.54
CA TYR A 24 -4.23 -16.91 -5.69
C TYR A 24 -4.38 -15.64 -4.85
N PRO A 25 -3.41 -15.33 -3.94
CA PRO A 25 -3.53 -14.23 -2.99
C PRO A 25 -3.10 -12.89 -3.60
N TRP A 26 -4.04 -12.12 -4.13
CA TRP A 26 -3.83 -10.71 -4.48
C TRP A 26 -3.96 -9.77 -3.27
N HIS A 27 -3.60 -10.27 -2.10
CA HIS A 27 -3.58 -9.56 -0.82
C HIS A 27 -2.23 -9.77 -0.12
N MET A 28 -2.02 -9.11 1.03
CA MET A 28 -0.85 -9.35 1.88
C MET A 28 -0.82 -10.79 2.40
N PRO A 29 0.33 -11.37 2.72
CA PRO A 29 1.67 -10.75 2.76
C PRO A 29 2.41 -10.77 1.41
N GLY A 30 3.44 -9.91 1.28
CA GLY A 30 4.23 -9.73 0.05
C GLY A 30 5.00 -10.97 -0.43
N HIS A 31 5.31 -11.93 0.44
CA HIS A 31 5.96 -13.19 0.03
C HIS A 31 5.01 -14.15 -0.73
N LYS A 32 3.70 -13.86 -0.79
CA LYS A 32 2.68 -14.64 -1.52
C LYS A 32 2.73 -16.15 -1.26
N ARG A 33 3.20 -16.57 -0.08
CA ARG A 33 3.41 -17.98 0.30
C ARG A 33 4.42 -18.73 -0.60
N ARG A 34 5.32 -18.00 -1.28
CA ARG A 34 6.35 -18.56 -2.15
C ARG A 34 7.72 -18.50 -1.47
N PRO A 35 8.52 -19.58 -1.51
CA PRO A 35 9.88 -19.55 -1.03
C PRO A 35 10.76 -18.67 -1.94
N LEU A 36 11.72 -17.97 -1.35
CA LEU A 36 12.79 -17.29 -2.10
C LEU A 36 13.86 -18.34 -2.43
N GLU A 37 13.94 -18.74 -3.70
CA GLU A 37 14.99 -19.64 -4.15
C GLU A 37 16.21 -18.86 -4.65
N LYS A 38 17.42 -19.26 -4.24
CA LYS A 38 18.67 -18.79 -4.85
C LYS A 38 18.96 -19.66 -6.05
N SER A 39 19.03 -19.10 -7.25
CA SER A 39 19.67 -19.73 -8.39
C SER A 39 21.00 -19.01 -8.67
N ASP A 40 22.05 -19.77 -8.88
CA ASP A 40 23.45 -19.50 -9.24
C ASP A 40 23.77 -18.11 -9.84
N GLY A 41 23.63 -17.06 -9.02
CA GLY A 41 23.94 -15.68 -9.40
C GLY A 41 22.86 -14.95 -10.21
N SER A 42 21.76 -15.60 -10.59
CA SER A 42 20.55 -14.96 -11.09
C SER A 42 19.36 -15.48 -10.29
N MET A 43 18.68 -14.60 -9.57
CA MET A 43 17.45 -14.93 -8.88
C MET A 43 16.33 -14.87 -9.91
N CYS A 44 16.12 -15.99 -10.61
CA CYS A 44 14.91 -16.21 -11.38
C CYS A 44 13.90 -16.93 -10.51
N LEU A 45 12.68 -16.40 -10.42
CA LEU A 45 11.54 -17.19 -10.00
C LEU A 45 11.40 -18.30 -11.04
N LYS A 46 11.59 -19.57 -10.64
CA LYS A 46 11.22 -20.67 -11.53
C LYS A 46 9.70 -20.65 -11.63
N ASP A 47 9.21 -20.39 -12.83
CA ASP A 47 7.84 -20.70 -13.16
C ASP A 47 7.69 -22.22 -12.99
N ASP A 48 6.76 -22.63 -12.11
CA ASP A 48 6.40 -24.03 -12.00
C ASP A 48 5.82 -24.47 -13.35
N GLU A 49 6.61 -25.19 -14.15
CA GLU A 49 6.21 -25.75 -15.44
C GLU A 49 5.05 -26.77 -15.34
N ASN A 50 4.52 -26.99 -14.13
CA ASN A 50 3.41 -27.90 -13.89
C ASN A 50 2.14 -27.13 -13.48
N GLY A 51 1.44 -26.67 -14.51
CA GLY A 51 0.03 -26.28 -14.38
C GLY A 51 -0.78 -27.38 -13.71
N GLY A 52 -1.26 -27.10 -12.51
CA GLY A 52 -2.39 -27.75 -11.87
C GLY A 52 -2.39 -29.28 -11.87
N GLN A 53 -1.51 -29.93 -11.13
CA GLN A 53 -1.76 -31.28 -10.61
C GLN A 53 -1.95 -31.18 -9.09
N SER A 54 -3.16 -31.58 -8.65
CA SER A 54 -3.44 -31.87 -7.24
C SER A 54 -2.35 -32.79 -6.70
N PRO A 55 -1.78 -32.53 -5.51
CA PRO A 55 -0.74 -33.37 -4.96
C PRO A 55 -1.33 -34.76 -4.61
N GLN A 56 -1.09 -35.72 -5.49
CA GLN A 56 -1.27 -37.13 -5.17
C GLN A 56 -0.07 -37.56 -4.34
N ASN A 57 -0.04 -37.24 -3.06
CA ASN A 57 0.74 -38.01 -2.05
C ASN A 57 0.56 -37.38 -0.67
N VAL A 58 -0.47 -37.84 0.06
CA VAL A 58 -0.75 -37.42 1.43
C VAL A 58 0.42 -37.72 2.38
N ASP A 59 1.21 -38.76 2.11
CA ASP A 59 2.38 -39.14 2.92
C ASP A 59 3.59 -38.20 2.77
N ASN A 60 3.74 -37.53 1.64
CA ASN A 60 4.80 -36.53 1.46
C ASN A 60 4.43 -35.18 2.11
N ILE A 61 3.16 -34.86 2.19
CA ILE A 61 2.67 -33.63 2.81
C ILE A 61 2.86 -33.70 4.33
N SER A 62 2.58 -34.86 4.97
CA SER A 62 2.78 -35.02 6.42
C SER A 62 4.26 -34.89 6.82
N LYS A 63 5.18 -35.49 6.06
CA LYS A 63 6.63 -35.39 6.27
C LYS A 63 7.15 -33.98 6.01
N SER A 64 6.61 -33.25 5.02
CA SER A 64 6.99 -31.87 4.77
C SER A 64 6.52 -30.92 5.86
N ARG A 65 5.37 -31.17 6.49
CA ARG A 65 4.84 -30.40 7.63
C ARG A 65 5.69 -30.56 8.89
N GLU A 66 6.05 -31.80 9.22
CA GLU A 66 6.92 -32.08 10.36
C GLU A 66 8.28 -31.40 10.16
N ASN A 67 8.83 -31.45 8.95
CA ASN A 67 10.05 -30.75 8.59
C ASN A 67 9.92 -29.22 8.65
N PHE A 68 8.76 -28.66 8.30
CA PHE A 68 8.51 -27.21 8.39
C PHE A 68 8.57 -26.73 9.84
N TRP A 69 7.79 -27.33 10.75
CA TRP A 69 7.78 -26.93 12.15
C TRP A 69 9.12 -27.19 12.84
N ASN A 70 9.80 -28.29 12.52
CA ASN A 70 11.15 -28.55 13.01
C ASN A 70 12.13 -27.47 12.54
N GLY A 71 12.00 -26.98 11.30
CA GLY A 71 12.76 -25.83 10.79
C GLY A 71 12.43 -24.54 11.52
N VAL A 72 11.15 -24.26 11.78
CA VAL A 72 10.72 -23.07 12.54
C VAL A 72 11.29 -23.09 13.94
N TYR A 73 11.12 -24.21 14.68
CA TYR A 73 11.61 -24.34 16.05
C TYR A 73 13.16 -24.29 16.15
N ALA A 74 13.86 -24.75 15.11
CA ALA A 74 15.32 -24.65 15.07
C ALA A 74 15.84 -23.22 14.93
N HIS A 75 14.99 -22.27 14.51
CA HIS A 75 15.30 -20.86 14.36
C HIS A 75 14.57 -19.95 15.34
N ASP A 76 13.75 -20.50 16.22
CA ASP A 76 13.02 -19.78 17.26
C ASP A 76 13.87 -19.69 18.53
N PHE A 77 14.56 -18.56 18.66
CA PHE A 77 15.42 -18.28 19.79
C PHE A 77 14.81 -17.20 20.68
N THR A 78 15.30 -17.12 21.88
CA THR A 78 15.08 -16.01 22.80
C THR A 78 16.44 -15.47 23.26
N GLU A 79 16.44 -14.32 23.90
CA GLU A 79 17.63 -13.72 24.49
C GLU A 79 18.29 -14.70 25.48
N ALA A 80 19.50 -15.11 25.18
CA ALA A 80 20.29 -16.03 25.99
C ALA A 80 21.76 -15.69 25.91
N LYS A 81 22.57 -16.36 26.70
CA LYS A 81 24.04 -16.20 26.64
C LYS A 81 24.50 -16.47 25.20
N ASP A 82 25.33 -15.57 24.69
CA ASP A 82 25.88 -15.59 23.31
C ASP A 82 24.85 -15.26 22.20
N LEU A 83 23.64 -14.80 22.57
CA LEU A 83 22.65 -14.20 21.68
C LEU A 83 22.51 -12.70 22.01
N ASP A 84 22.02 -11.92 21.03
CA ASP A 84 21.92 -10.48 21.13
C ASP A 84 20.51 -10.04 21.59
N ASP A 85 20.41 -8.85 22.18
CA ASP A 85 19.14 -8.25 22.61
C ASP A 85 18.69 -7.21 21.59
N MET A 86 17.44 -7.33 21.09
CA MET A 86 16.88 -6.37 20.13
C MET A 86 16.74 -4.96 20.72
N HIS A 87 16.52 -4.83 22.02
CA HIS A 87 16.35 -3.53 22.68
C HIS A 87 17.66 -2.86 23.05
N GLU A 88 18.73 -3.65 23.26
CA GLU A 88 20.09 -3.20 23.57
C GLU A 88 21.12 -3.97 22.71
N PRO A 89 21.06 -3.82 21.38
CA PRO A 89 21.86 -4.64 20.47
C PRO A 89 23.34 -4.25 20.53
N GLU A 90 24.20 -5.24 20.77
CA GLU A 90 25.66 -5.08 20.89
C GLU A 90 26.45 -5.98 19.91
N MET A 91 25.80 -6.95 19.27
CA MET A 91 26.43 -7.97 18.43
C MET A 91 25.81 -7.98 17.02
N PHE A 92 25.37 -9.13 16.56
CA PHE A 92 24.88 -9.33 15.18
C PHE A 92 23.58 -8.59 14.87
N ILE A 93 22.72 -8.30 15.86
CA ILE A 93 21.54 -7.44 15.64
C ILE A 93 22.03 -5.99 15.41
N ALA A 94 23.02 -5.52 16.19
CA ALA A 94 23.62 -4.21 15.97
C ALA A 94 24.23 -4.09 14.57
N ASP A 95 24.96 -5.13 14.12
CA ASP A 95 25.55 -5.18 12.78
C ASP A 95 24.47 -5.15 11.69
N SER A 96 23.38 -5.92 11.84
CA SER A 96 22.24 -5.95 10.94
C SER A 96 21.55 -4.58 10.83
N LEU A 97 21.30 -3.93 11.97
CA LEU A 97 20.71 -2.58 12.01
C LEU A 97 21.64 -1.53 11.38
N ALA A 98 22.96 -1.66 11.58
CA ALA A 98 23.95 -0.77 10.97
C ALA A 98 23.98 -0.93 9.44
N GLU A 99 23.75 -2.14 8.92
CA GLU A 99 23.67 -2.38 7.49
C GLU A 99 22.35 -1.84 6.92
N MET A 100 21.20 -2.08 7.58
CA MET A 100 19.91 -1.49 7.20
C MET A 100 19.98 0.03 7.17
N LYS A 101 20.56 0.66 8.18
CA LYS A 101 20.82 2.10 8.22
C LYS A 101 21.53 2.61 6.95
N LYS A 102 22.52 1.88 6.44
CA LYS A 102 23.23 2.24 5.19
C LYS A 102 22.33 2.07 3.97
N VAL A 103 21.55 0.97 3.91
CA VAL A 103 20.63 0.71 2.79
C VAL A 103 19.61 1.83 2.64
N TYR A 104 19.05 2.30 3.76
CA TYR A 104 18.02 3.34 3.77
C TYR A 104 18.55 4.77 3.93
N GLY A 105 19.84 4.96 4.17
CA GLY A 105 20.43 6.29 4.33
C GLY A 105 19.96 7.06 5.57
N THR A 106 19.52 6.36 6.62
CA THR A 106 18.88 6.93 7.82
C THR A 106 19.88 7.27 8.92
N PHE A 107 19.48 8.07 9.92
CA PHE A 107 20.24 8.22 11.14
C PHE A 107 20.20 6.94 11.98
N ALA A 108 19.02 6.34 12.16
CA ALA A 108 18.82 5.04 12.79
C ALA A 108 17.66 4.29 12.13
N THR A 109 17.75 2.96 12.13
CA THR A 109 16.69 2.05 11.67
C THR A 109 16.46 1.00 12.74
N TYR A 110 15.20 0.71 13.04
CA TYR A 110 14.78 -0.25 14.06
C TYR A 110 13.86 -1.31 13.49
N MET A 111 14.11 -2.55 13.85
CA MET A 111 13.22 -3.67 13.54
C MET A 111 11.97 -3.63 14.44
N LEU A 112 10.81 -3.86 13.84
CA LEU A 112 9.53 -3.90 14.54
C LEU A 112 8.93 -5.30 14.44
N VAL A 113 8.97 -6.06 15.53
CA VAL A 113 8.37 -7.39 15.63
C VAL A 113 6.89 -7.34 16.05
N ASN A 114 6.41 -6.18 16.48
CA ASN A 114 5.00 -5.91 16.79
C ASN A 114 4.28 -5.09 15.71
N GLY A 115 4.83 -5.09 14.49
CA GLY A 115 4.24 -4.46 13.31
C GLY A 115 4.33 -2.92 13.31
N SER A 116 3.90 -2.31 12.21
CA SER A 116 3.83 -0.85 12.07
C SER A 116 2.94 -0.19 13.13
N THR A 117 2.02 -0.92 13.73
CA THR A 117 1.21 -0.43 14.86
C THR A 117 2.09 0.05 15.99
N SER A 118 3.09 -0.75 16.41
CA SER A 118 4.04 -0.35 17.46
C SER A 118 4.91 0.82 17.00
N GLY A 119 5.30 0.85 15.72
CA GLY A 119 6.08 1.93 15.12
C GLY A 119 5.34 3.27 15.14
N LEU A 120 4.08 3.29 14.70
CA LEU A 120 3.24 4.51 14.72
C LEU A 120 3.02 5.02 16.14
N MET A 121 2.73 4.13 17.08
CA MET A 121 2.60 4.50 18.48
C MET A 121 3.91 5.07 19.02
N THR A 122 5.05 4.44 18.72
CA THR A 122 6.39 4.92 19.10
C THR A 122 6.67 6.31 18.51
N ALA A 123 6.43 6.52 17.22
CA ALA A 123 6.70 7.77 16.52
C ALA A 123 5.92 8.94 17.14
N ILE A 124 4.61 8.75 17.39
CA ILE A 124 3.77 9.80 17.99
C ILE A 124 4.22 10.10 19.43
N HIS A 125 4.52 9.08 20.22
CA HIS A 125 5.01 9.29 21.59
C HIS A 125 6.43 9.90 21.64
N ALA A 126 7.24 9.67 20.59
CA ALA A 126 8.57 10.28 20.48
C ALA A 126 8.51 11.76 20.09
N THR A 127 7.49 12.18 19.34
CA THR A 127 7.37 13.57 18.84
C THR A 127 6.42 14.43 19.67
N CYS A 128 5.46 13.84 20.38
CA CYS A 128 4.45 14.54 21.17
C CYS A 128 4.58 14.25 22.66
N HIS A 129 4.06 15.17 23.49
CA HIS A 129 3.84 14.99 24.94
C HIS A 129 2.34 14.93 25.21
N ARG A 130 1.97 14.47 26.40
CA ARG A 130 0.58 14.43 26.83
C ARG A 130 -0.07 15.81 26.74
N GLY A 131 -1.19 15.87 26.05
CA GLY A 131 -1.96 17.11 25.86
C GLY A 131 -1.48 18.02 24.73
N ASP A 132 -0.40 17.61 24.01
CA ASP A 132 0.05 18.36 22.82
C ASP A 132 -0.99 18.32 21.70
N VAL A 133 -0.88 19.27 20.79
CA VAL A 133 -1.67 19.31 19.56
C VAL A 133 -0.99 18.49 18.47
N ILE A 134 -1.76 17.70 17.73
CA ILE A 134 -1.28 16.93 16.56
C ILE A 134 -2.18 17.20 15.34
N LEU A 135 -1.56 17.40 14.18
CA LEU A 135 -2.28 17.46 12.90
C LEU A 135 -2.15 16.11 12.18
N ALA A 136 -3.26 15.40 12.01
CA ALA A 136 -3.28 14.05 11.45
C ALA A 136 -4.10 13.98 10.16
N ALA A 137 -3.59 13.25 9.15
CA ALA A 137 -4.39 12.90 7.98
C ALA A 137 -5.60 12.05 8.39
N ARG A 138 -6.81 12.39 7.89
CA ARG A 138 -8.04 11.72 8.32
C ARG A 138 -8.13 10.27 7.87
N ASN A 139 -7.39 9.89 6.83
CA ASN A 139 -7.24 8.53 6.31
C ASN A 139 -6.12 7.71 6.96
N CYS A 140 -5.58 8.17 8.11
CA CYS A 140 -4.51 7.46 8.80
C CYS A 140 -4.99 6.13 9.44
N HIS A 141 -4.03 5.23 9.71
CA HIS A 141 -4.30 3.95 10.33
C HIS A 141 -4.83 4.12 11.77
N LYS A 142 -5.67 3.18 12.24
CA LYS A 142 -6.26 3.18 13.60
C LYS A 142 -5.24 3.31 14.75
N ALA A 143 -3.98 2.91 14.55
CA ALA A 143 -2.92 3.07 15.54
C ALA A 143 -2.65 4.54 15.89
N VAL A 144 -2.85 5.46 14.93
CA VAL A 144 -2.71 6.91 15.15
C VAL A 144 -3.78 7.39 16.13
N TYR A 145 -5.04 6.99 15.93
CA TYR A 145 -6.14 7.32 16.86
C TYR A 145 -5.91 6.73 18.26
N ASN A 146 -5.35 5.52 18.32
CA ASN A 146 -5.02 4.91 19.62
C ASN A 146 -3.92 5.70 20.34
N ALA A 147 -2.87 6.14 19.64
CA ALA A 147 -1.81 6.96 20.23
C ALA A 147 -2.32 8.33 20.69
N ILE A 148 -3.19 8.98 19.89
CA ILE A 148 -3.89 10.23 20.25
C ILE A 148 -4.66 10.05 21.55
N CYS A 149 -5.42 8.96 21.67
CA CYS A 149 -6.18 8.65 22.87
C CYS A 149 -5.27 8.40 24.10
N MET A 150 -4.20 7.62 23.94
CA MET A 150 -3.29 7.28 25.03
C MET A 150 -2.52 8.48 25.58
N LEU A 151 -2.12 9.39 24.70
CA LEU A 151 -1.44 10.63 25.08
C LEU A 151 -2.40 11.79 25.41
N GLU A 152 -3.71 11.57 25.28
CA GLU A 152 -4.71 12.64 25.45
C GLU A 152 -4.37 13.86 24.60
N LEU A 153 -3.91 13.62 23.34
CA LEU A 153 -3.57 14.68 22.41
C LEU A 153 -4.81 15.42 21.94
N GLU A 154 -4.63 16.69 21.58
CA GLU A 154 -5.65 17.50 20.92
C GLU A 154 -5.50 17.35 19.39
N PRO A 155 -6.33 16.53 18.72
CA PRO A 155 -6.16 16.30 17.30
C PRO A 155 -6.85 17.38 16.46
N GLU A 156 -6.18 17.79 15.39
CA GLU A 156 -6.79 18.42 14.22
C GLU A 156 -6.64 17.48 13.03
N TYR A 157 -7.63 17.46 12.13
CA TYR A 157 -7.60 16.52 11.01
C TYR A 157 -7.57 17.24 9.68
N ILE A 158 -6.62 16.82 8.82
CA ILE A 158 -6.60 17.20 7.42
C ILE A 158 -7.22 16.09 6.58
N VAL A 159 -8.25 16.45 5.80
CA VAL A 159 -8.96 15.48 4.94
C VAL A 159 -8.39 15.58 3.53
N PRO A 160 -7.89 14.47 2.95
CA PRO A 160 -7.51 14.44 1.53
C PRO A 160 -8.71 14.77 0.64
N ASP A 161 -8.46 15.33 -0.52
CA ASP A 161 -9.51 15.53 -1.51
C ASP A 161 -9.82 14.19 -2.21
N TYR A 162 -11.06 14.02 -2.69
CA TYR A 162 -11.39 12.83 -3.47
C TYR A 162 -10.87 12.98 -4.89
N VAL A 163 -10.44 11.87 -5.47
CA VAL A 163 -10.02 11.83 -6.88
C VAL A 163 -11.25 11.78 -7.78
N ASP A 164 -11.36 12.75 -8.69
CA ASP A 164 -12.38 12.72 -9.73
C ASP A 164 -11.84 11.94 -10.93
N MET A 165 -12.56 10.91 -11.36
CA MET A 165 -12.27 10.18 -12.61
C MET A 165 -13.27 10.58 -13.67
N ARG A 166 -12.77 11.07 -14.82
CA ARG A 166 -13.60 11.29 -15.99
C ARG A 166 -13.58 10.05 -16.89
N TRP A 167 -14.74 9.53 -17.17
CA TRP A 167 -14.91 8.44 -18.11
C TRP A 167 -15.09 9.04 -19.51
N HIS A 168 -13.98 9.19 -20.28
CA HIS A 168 -14.12 9.54 -21.68
C HIS A 168 -14.71 8.35 -22.43
N CYS A 169 -15.79 8.57 -23.18
CA CYS A 169 -16.23 7.62 -24.19
C CYS A 169 -15.06 7.45 -25.17
N GLY A 170 -14.46 6.25 -25.16
CA GLY A 170 -13.29 5.94 -25.97
C GLY A 170 -13.52 6.40 -27.42
N ALA A 171 -12.46 6.96 -28.01
CA ALA A 171 -12.38 7.35 -29.42
C ALA A 171 -12.42 6.14 -30.35
N ASN A 172 -13.48 5.34 -30.26
CA ASN A 172 -13.85 4.26 -31.20
C ASN A 172 -15.33 4.37 -31.55
N GLN A 173 -15.85 5.59 -31.74
CA GLN A 173 -16.94 5.74 -32.71
C GLN A 173 -16.29 5.62 -34.08
N SER A 174 -16.63 4.52 -34.75
CA SER A 174 -16.15 4.21 -36.08
C SER A 174 -16.39 5.40 -37.02
N MET A 175 -15.46 5.63 -37.95
CA MET A 175 -15.55 6.64 -39.02
C MET A 175 -16.89 6.57 -39.82
N SER A 176 -17.75 5.57 -39.58
CA SER A 176 -19.06 5.41 -40.23
C SER A 176 -20.12 6.38 -39.73
N ASP A 177 -20.02 6.90 -38.49
CA ASP A 177 -21.05 7.79 -37.94
C ASP A 177 -20.79 9.29 -38.22
N ARG A 178 -19.60 9.62 -38.76
CA ARG A 178 -19.26 10.99 -39.19
C ARG A 178 -19.71 11.37 -40.59
N MET A 179 -20.32 10.45 -41.32
CA MET A 179 -20.69 10.67 -42.75
C MET A 179 -22.17 11.01 -42.98
N THR A 180 -22.99 11.18 -41.96
CA THR A 180 -24.44 11.49 -42.18
C THR A 180 -24.86 12.91 -41.85
N ASP A 181 -23.94 13.81 -41.46
CA ASP A 181 -24.30 15.19 -41.08
C ASP A 181 -23.60 16.26 -41.92
N ALA A 182 -23.21 15.92 -43.15
CA ALA A 182 -22.71 16.88 -44.14
C ALA A 182 -23.70 17.03 -45.32
N ARG A 183 -24.86 17.62 -45.05
CA ARG A 183 -25.66 18.26 -46.11
C ARG A 183 -26.22 19.58 -45.60
N GLY A 184 -25.57 20.59 -46.10
CA GLY A 184 -25.78 21.98 -45.86
C GLY A 184 -27.15 22.55 -45.98
N LYS A 185 -27.29 23.72 -45.39
CA LYS A 185 -27.75 24.92 -46.07
C LYS A 185 -27.53 26.13 -45.18
N ASP A 186 -26.82 27.08 -45.74
CA ASP A 186 -26.86 28.47 -45.34
C ASP A 186 -28.29 28.98 -45.33
N ASP A 187 -28.72 29.67 -44.30
CA ASP A 187 -29.51 30.87 -44.41
C ASP A 187 -29.57 31.60 -43.04
N CYS A 188 -29.10 32.81 -43.06
CA CYS A 188 -29.12 33.79 -42.00
C CYS A 188 -30.50 34.40 -41.94
N GLU A 189 -31.22 34.35 -40.80
CA GLU A 189 -32.17 35.38 -40.42
C GLU A 189 -32.39 35.41 -38.88
N THR A 190 -32.26 36.59 -38.36
CA THR A 190 -32.48 37.03 -37.00
C THR A 190 -33.93 36.90 -36.58
N GLN A 191 -34.19 36.19 -35.45
CA GLN A 191 -35.39 36.45 -34.64
C GLN A 191 -35.09 36.22 -33.15
N GLU A 192 -35.35 37.25 -32.35
CA GLU A 192 -35.42 37.21 -30.90
C GLU A 192 -36.53 36.24 -30.47
N GLY A 193 -36.18 35.19 -29.81
CA GLY A 193 -37.11 34.24 -29.22
C GLY A 193 -36.47 33.65 -27.96
N THR A 194 -37.12 33.86 -26.82
CA THR A 194 -36.79 33.26 -25.53
C THR A 194 -36.80 31.74 -25.66
N ASP A 195 -35.60 31.18 -25.84
CA ASP A 195 -35.42 29.73 -25.90
C ASP A 195 -34.95 29.21 -24.54
N ILE A 196 -35.84 28.57 -23.83
CA ILE A 196 -35.53 27.64 -22.76
C ILE A 196 -34.92 26.42 -23.44
N ARG A 197 -33.65 26.51 -23.83
CA ARG A 197 -32.88 25.33 -24.26
C ARG A 197 -32.35 24.67 -23.03
N GLY A 198 -32.71 23.41 -22.89
CA GLY A 198 -32.18 22.51 -21.89
C GLY A 198 -30.68 22.62 -21.77
N GLU A 199 -30.22 22.62 -20.57
CA GLU A 199 -28.82 22.46 -20.19
C GLU A 199 -28.32 21.20 -20.91
N GLY A 200 -27.59 21.39 -21.99
CA GLY A 200 -26.89 20.32 -22.67
C GLY A 200 -25.95 19.68 -21.65
N ASP A 201 -25.92 18.37 -21.65
CA ASP A 201 -25.12 17.48 -20.84
C ASP A 201 -23.71 18.04 -20.57
N ARG A 202 -23.59 18.86 -19.52
CA ARG A 202 -22.32 19.07 -18.85
C ARG A 202 -22.07 17.77 -18.11
N GLU A 203 -21.18 16.92 -18.64
CA GLU A 203 -20.66 15.78 -17.90
C GLU A 203 -20.20 16.28 -16.54
N THR A 204 -21.01 16.05 -15.53
CA THR A 204 -20.59 16.26 -14.13
C THR A 204 -19.45 15.28 -13.88
N PRO A 205 -18.29 15.74 -13.38
CA PRO A 205 -17.21 14.82 -13.03
C PRO A 205 -17.76 13.81 -12.03
N GLU A 206 -17.69 12.53 -12.38
CA GLU A 206 -18.15 11.46 -11.52
C GLU A 206 -17.10 11.25 -10.44
N ARG A 207 -17.44 11.63 -9.23
CA ARG A 207 -16.58 11.52 -8.04
C ARG A 207 -16.42 10.07 -7.66
N THR A 208 -15.16 9.61 -7.56
CA THR A 208 -14.85 8.31 -6.96
C THR A 208 -14.79 8.42 -5.45
N ASP A 209 -14.77 7.27 -4.75
CA ASP A 209 -14.48 7.19 -3.32
C ASP A 209 -12.96 6.99 -3.03
N ILE A 210 -12.10 7.17 -4.03
CA ILE A 210 -10.63 7.19 -3.87
C ILE A 210 -10.22 8.51 -3.24
N LEU A 211 -9.47 8.42 -2.13
CA LEU A 211 -8.86 9.58 -1.49
C LEU A 211 -7.53 9.91 -2.19
N GLY A 212 -7.34 11.18 -2.52
CA GLY A 212 -6.13 11.71 -3.13
C GLY A 212 -5.00 11.94 -2.12
N ASP A 213 -4.03 12.72 -2.54
CA ASP A 213 -2.90 13.15 -1.73
C ASP A 213 -3.26 14.27 -0.75
N ILE A 214 -2.36 14.54 0.18
CA ILE A 214 -2.43 15.71 1.05
C ILE A 214 -1.85 16.91 0.30
N SER A 215 -2.69 17.84 -0.10
CA SER A 215 -2.24 19.09 -0.73
C SER A 215 -1.36 19.91 0.22
N PRO A 216 -0.11 20.28 -0.18
CA PRO A 216 0.75 21.14 0.61
C PRO A 216 0.11 22.47 1.00
N ASP A 217 -0.62 23.12 0.10
CA ASP A 217 -1.31 24.38 0.36
C ASP A 217 -2.41 24.22 1.42
N LYS A 218 -3.11 23.09 1.41
CA LYS A 218 -4.14 22.78 2.40
C LYS A 218 -3.52 22.55 3.78
N LEU A 219 -2.37 21.86 3.81
CA LEU A 219 -1.60 21.64 5.03
C LEU A 219 -1.12 22.98 5.61
N GLU A 220 -0.51 23.84 4.79
CA GLU A 220 0.02 25.13 5.26
C GLU A 220 -1.09 26.04 5.80
N ARG A 221 -2.25 26.09 5.13
CA ARG A 221 -3.42 26.83 5.63
C ARG A 221 -3.92 26.29 6.98
N ALA A 222 -3.98 24.96 7.13
CA ALA A 222 -4.37 24.34 8.39
C ALA A 222 -3.42 24.72 9.54
N ILE A 223 -2.10 24.60 9.31
CA ILE A 223 -1.06 24.97 10.29
C ILE A 223 -1.17 26.45 10.67
N ASN A 224 -1.32 27.35 9.68
CA ASN A 224 -1.44 28.78 9.94
C ASN A 224 -2.67 29.11 10.77
N THR A 225 -3.81 28.50 10.48
CA THR A 225 -5.05 28.67 11.26
C THR A 225 -4.85 28.20 12.70
N MET A 226 -4.27 27.01 12.89
CA MET A 226 -4.02 26.46 14.22
C MET A 226 -3.06 27.34 15.04
N ILE A 227 -1.99 27.86 14.41
CA ILE A 227 -1.03 28.76 15.08
C ILE A 227 -1.71 30.08 15.46
N ALA A 228 -2.56 30.64 14.59
CA ALA A 228 -3.32 31.85 14.88
C ALA A 228 -4.26 31.69 16.09
N ASP A 229 -4.79 30.48 16.28
CA ASP A 229 -5.63 30.10 17.42
C ASP A 229 -4.81 29.72 18.67
N GLY A 230 -3.48 29.86 18.64
CA GLY A 230 -2.59 29.48 19.75
C GLY A 230 -2.36 27.98 19.90
N ARG A 231 -2.74 27.17 18.93
CA ARG A 231 -2.72 25.69 18.95
C ARG A 231 -1.65 25.16 17.97
N LYS A 232 -0.39 25.46 18.19
CA LYS A 232 0.70 24.97 17.30
C LYS A 232 0.84 23.45 17.44
N PRO A 233 0.79 22.67 16.34
CA PRO A 233 1.04 21.23 16.39
C PRO A 233 2.49 20.90 16.78
N SER A 234 2.69 19.85 17.58
CA SER A 234 3.99 19.26 17.84
C SER A 234 4.45 18.37 16.69
N ALA A 235 3.50 17.69 16.03
CA ALA A 235 3.77 16.85 14.87
C ALA A 235 2.64 16.90 13.84
N VAL A 236 3.01 16.66 12.60
CA VAL A 236 2.12 16.27 11.49
C VAL A 236 2.33 14.79 11.23
N ILE A 237 1.25 14.03 11.04
CA ILE A 237 1.30 12.64 10.61
C ILE A 237 0.43 12.42 9.38
N ILE A 238 1.03 11.84 8.33
CA ILE A 238 0.35 11.51 7.09
C ILE A 238 0.65 10.07 6.67
N THR A 239 -0.25 9.49 5.86
CA THR A 239 -0.07 8.18 5.24
C THR A 239 0.24 8.36 3.76
N SER A 240 1.43 7.93 3.34
CA SER A 240 1.91 8.01 1.95
C SER A 240 2.92 6.89 1.69
N PRO A 241 2.64 5.96 0.76
CA PRO A 241 1.40 5.84 -0.03
C PRO A 241 0.15 5.55 0.81
N THR A 242 -1.01 5.96 0.29
CA THR A 242 -2.31 5.56 0.86
C THR A 242 -2.57 4.07 0.60
N TYR A 243 -3.72 3.57 1.07
CA TYR A 243 -4.11 2.18 0.80
C TYR A 243 -4.35 1.92 -0.69
N GLU A 244 -4.83 2.94 -1.40
CA GLU A 244 -5.04 2.94 -2.85
C GLU A 244 -3.75 3.22 -3.65
N GLY A 245 -2.63 3.49 -2.99
CA GLY A 245 -1.34 3.74 -3.61
C GLY A 245 -1.04 5.20 -3.93
N VAL A 246 -1.88 6.15 -3.50
CA VAL A 246 -1.63 7.58 -3.76
C VAL A 246 -0.49 8.08 -2.90
N ILE A 247 0.47 8.76 -3.52
CA ILE A 247 1.67 9.33 -2.90
C ILE A 247 1.50 10.85 -2.81
N SER A 248 1.83 11.42 -1.66
CA SER A 248 1.84 12.88 -1.42
C SER A 248 3.24 13.46 -1.66
N ASP A 249 3.31 14.75 -1.98
CA ASP A 249 4.58 15.49 -2.08
C ASP A 249 5.17 15.72 -0.67
N ILE A 250 5.88 14.70 -0.19
CA ILE A 250 6.48 14.68 1.15
C ILE A 250 7.52 15.78 1.29
N ARG A 251 8.24 16.13 0.22
CA ARG A 251 9.30 17.14 0.24
C ARG A 251 8.73 18.52 0.60
N ILE A 252 7.70 18.95 -0.11
CA ILE A 252 7.07 20.23 0.17
C ILE A 252 6.36 20.22 1.52
N ILE A 253 5.73 19.11 1.88
CA ILE A 253 5.10 18.93 3.20
C ILE A 253 6.13 19.02 4.33
N ALA A 254 7.31 18.40 4.19
CA ALA A 254 8.40 18.46 5.15
C ALA A 254 8.94 19.90 5.29
N GLU A 255 9.18 20.59 4.16
CA GLU A 255 9.63 21.98 4.16
C GLU A 255 8.64 22.90 4.90
N ILE A 256 7.33 22.69 4.69
CA ILE A 256 6.30 23.45 5.41
C ILE A 256 6.35 23.13 6.90
N ALA A 257 6.29 21.87 7.29
CA ALA A 257 6.32 21.47 8.71
C ALA A 257 7.55 22.01 9.44
N HIS A 258 8.73 21.83 8.86
CA HIS A 258 10.00 22.28 9.43
C HIS A 258 10.12 23.81 9.55
N ARG A 259 9.54 24.57 8.60
CA ARG A 259 9.48 26.03 8.67
C ARG A 259 8.81 26.54 9.94
N TYR A 260 7.82 25.77 10.43
CA TYR A 260 7.13 26.07 11.68
C TYR A 260 7.72 25.32 12.89
N GLY A 261 8.79 24.53 12.71
CA GLY A 261 9.39 23.71 13.77
C GLY A 261 8.41 22.63 14.27
N ILE A 262 7.79 21.93 13.36
CA ILE A 262 6.84 20.83 13.58
C ILE A 262 7.47 19.57 13.00
N TYR A 263 7.43 18.44 13.71
CA TYR A 263 7.92 17.15 13.22
C TYR A 263 6.98 16.56 12.17
N LEU A 264 7.55 15.89 11.16
CA LEU A 264 6.81 15.14 10.15
C LEU A 264 7.00 13.64 10.36
N ILE A 265 5.90 12.93 10.63
CA ILE A 265 5.83 11.49 10.67
C ILE A 265 5.14 11.00 9.39
N VAL A 266 5.76 10.05 8.67
CA VAL A 266 5.14 9.43 7.51
C VAL A 266 4.88 7.95 7.77
N ASP A 267 3.61 7.57 7.71
CA ASP A 267 3.18 6.18 7.64
C ASP A 267 3.34 5.69 6.19
N GLU A 268 4.52 5.15 5.88
CA GLU A 268 4.89 4.54 4.61
C GLU A 268 4.70 3.02 4.62
N ALA A 269 3.78 2.53 5.46
CA ALA A 269 3.53 1.10 5.62
C ALA A 269 3.15 0.39 4.30
N GLN A 270 2.67 1.12 3.31
CA GLN A 270 2.32 0.58 2.00
C GLN A 270 3.46 0.69 0.98
N GLY A 271 4.58 1.36 1.31
CA GLY A 271 5.62 1.77 0.36
C GLY A 271 6.97 1.08 0.49
N ALA A 272 7.15 0.05 1.37
CA ALA A 272 8.46 -0.54 1.66
C ALA A 272 9.25 -1.03 0.43
N HIS A 273 8.60 -1.41 -0.66
CA HIS A 273 9.24 -1.81 -1.91
C HIS A 273 9.74 -0.62 -2.75
N LEU A 274 9.17 0.57 -2.56
CA LEU A 274 9.52 1.77 -3.34
C LEU A 274 10.98 2.19 -3.13
N ASN A 275 11.58 1.89 -1.98
CA ASN A 275 13.02 2.05 -1.74
C ASN A 275 13.91 1.34 -2.77
N PHE A 276 13.38 0.33 -3.42
CA PHE A 276 14.11 -0.55 -4.32
C PHE A 276 13.70 -0.37 -5.79
N MET A 277 12.63 0.36 -6.06
CA MET A 277 12.15 0.69 -7.42
C MET A 277 12.85 1.95 -7.95
N GLU A 278 12.98 2.05 -9.27
CA GLU A 278 13.46 3.27 -9.94
C GLU A 278 12.33 4.28 -10.08
N GLY A 279 12.67 5.56 -9.97
CA GLY A 279 11.74 6.66 -10.19
C GLY A 279 10.96 7.13 -8.96
N TYR A 280 11.09 6.44 -7.83
CA TYR A 280 10.46 6.84 -6.57
C TYR A 280 11.50 7.43 -5.61
N GLU A 281 11.15 8.53 -4.95
CA GLU A 281 11.86 9.07 -3.80
C GLU A 281 11.09 8.70 -2.52
N THR A 282 11.80 8.11 -1.56
CA THR A 282 11.20 7.69 -0.29
C THR A 282 10.88 8.87 0.61
N ALA A 283 9.99 8.69 1.58
CA ALA A 283 9.69 9.74 2.55
C ALA A 283 10.94 10.18 3.34
N MET A 284 11.91 9.27 3.54
CA MET A 284 13.20 9.57 4.17
C MET A 284 14.03 10.54 3.33
N GLU A 285 14.16 10.29 2.03
CA GLU A 285 14.89 11.14 1.08
C GLU A 285 14.22 12.51 0.88
N GLN A 286 12.90 12.56 1.09
CA GLN A 286 12.09 13.77 0.97
C GLN A 286 12.04 14.60 2.26
N GLY A 287 12.63 14.14 3.37
CA GLY A 287 12.83 14.94 4.58
C GLY A 287 11.85 14.67 5.73
N ALA A 288 11.16 13.54 5.75
CA ALA A 288 10.39 13.13 6.93
C ALA A 288 11.33 12.89 8.14
N ASP A 289 10.87 13.17 9.36
CA ASP A 289 11.67 12.99 10.59
C ASP A 289 11.62 11.55 11.11
N ILE A 290 10.45 10.90 10.98
CA ILE A 290 10.25 9.48 11.29
C ILE A 290 9.40 8.85 10.19
N VAL A 291 9.82 7.68 9.71
CA VAL A 291 9.10 6.90 8.71
C VAL A 291 8.86 5.48 9.20
N ILE A 292 7.68 4.94 8.97
CA ILE A 292 7.32 3.58 9.34
C ILE A 292 6.95 2.78 8.10
N GLU A 293 7.64 1.66 7.87
CA GLU A 293 7.41 0.75 6.76
C GLU A 293 6.93 -0.62 7.22
N SER A 294 5.93 -1.20 6.54
CA SER A 294 5.56 -2.61 6.73
C SER A 294 6.21 -3.47 5.65
N LEU A 295 7.28 -4.17 5.99
CA LEU A 295 7.96 -5.06 5.03
C LEU A 295 7.03 -6.15 4.52
N HIS A 296 6.21 -6.74 5.40
CA HIS A 296 5.32 -7.84 5.06
C HIS A 296 4.22 -7.51 4.04
N LYS A 297 3.93 -6.24 3.78
CA LYS A 297 2.88 -5.85 2.84
C LYS A 297 3.32 -5.95 1.39
N THR A 298 4.53 -5.55 1.09
CA THR A 298 5.01 -5.39 -0.28
C THR A 298 6.37 -6.06 -0.56
N MET A 299 7.12 -6.40 0.50
CA MET A 299 8.38 -7.14 0.40
C MET A 299 8.17 -8.61 0.81
N PRO A 300 9.05 -9.53 0.37
CA PRO A 300 8.96 -10.95 0.72
C PRO A 300 9.38 -11.21 2.18
N ALA A 301 8.57 -10.73 3.11
CA ALA A 301 8.80 -10.84 4.54
C ALA A 301 7.60 -11.48 5.25
N LEU A 302 7.82 -12.05 6.43
CA LEU A 302 6.77 -12.63 7.24
C LEU A 302 5.81 -11.56 7.73
N THR A 303 4.53 -11.92 7.84
CA THR A 303 3.49 -11.04 8.41
C THR A 303 3.93 -10.50 9.77
N GLN A 304 3.56 -9.25 10.06
CA GLN A 304 3.91 -8.51 11.28
C GLN A 304 5.28 -7.82 11.26
N THR A 305 6.17 -8.14 10.30
CA THR A 305 7.49 -7.49 10.20
C THR A 305 7.39 -6.09 9.63
N SER A 306 8.09 -5.14 10.26
CA SER A 306 8.09 -3.73 9.89
C SER A 306 9.40 -3.06 10.31
N LEU A 307 9.68 -1.87 9.78
CA LEU A 307 10.81 -1.03 10.16
C LEU A 307 10.32 0.34 10.62
N LEU A 308 11.09 0.95 11.52
CA LEU A 308 10.97 2.35 11.89
C LEU A 308 12.31 3.04 11.60
N HIS A 309 12.26 4.11 10.85
CA HIS A 309 13.40 4.92 10.46
C HIS A 309 13.38 6.27 11.16
N VAL A 310 14.50 6.67 11.71
CA VAL A 310 14.70 7.96 12.37
C VAL A 310 15.67 8.79 11.53
N MET A 311 15.25 9.99 11.14
CA MET A 311 16.06 10.92 10.36
C MET A 311 16.63 12.05 11.25
N ASP A 312 15.86 12.58 12.21
CA ASP A 312 16.37 13.56 13.18
C ASP A 312 16.99 12.88 14.40
N PRO A 313 18.34 13.01 14.62
CA PRO A 313 19.04 12.43 15.77
C PRO A 313 18.44 12.78 17.14
N LYS A 314 17.75 13.94 17.24
CA LYS A 314 17.14 14.40 18.50
C LYS A 314 16.01 13.51 18.98
N LEU A 315 15.41 12.75 18.07
CA LEU A 315 14.28 11.86 18.37
C LEU A 315 14.74 10.46 18.84
N ASP A 316 15.99 10.08 18.58
CA ASP A 316 16.47 8.70 18.74
C ASP A 316 16.32 8.16 20.15
N GLU A 317 16.70 8.94 21.17
CA GLU A 317 16.59 8.51 22.57
C GLU A 317 15.13 8.24 22.97
N ARG A 318 14.21 9.11 22.54
CA ARG A 318 12.79 8.94 22.81
C ARG A 318 12.21 7.76 22.02
N VAL A 319 12.62 7.58 20.76
CA VAL A 319 12.22 6.43 19.95
C VAL A 319 12.63 5.12 20.63
N ARG A 320 13.90 4.96 21.04
CA ARG A 320 14.36 3.77 21.75
C ARG A 320 13.58 3.49 23.02
N ARG A 321 13.31 4.55 23.81
CA ARG A 321 12.52 4.40 25.03
C ARG A 321 11.11 3.86 24.75
N TYR A 322 10.42 4.38 23.72
CA TYR A 322 9.06 3.95 23.42
C TYR A 322 9.01 2.62 22.67
N LEU A 323 10.07 2.25 21.95
CA LEU A 323 10.21 0.89 21.40
C LEU A 323 10.23 -0.16 22.53
N GLN A 324 10.95 0.09 23.62
CA GLN A 324 10.95 -0.79 24.81
C GLN A 324 9.56 -0.90 25.47
N ILE A 325 8.71 0.12 25.34
CA ILE A 325 7.35 0.11 25.90
C ILE A 325 6.36 -0.62 24.98
N PHE A 326 6.46 -0.42 23.68
CA PHE A 326 5.48 -0.90 22.72
C PHE A 326 5.85 -2.19 22.00
N GLN A 327 7.05 -2.69 22.17
CA GLN A 327 7.46 -3.99 21.68
C GLN A 327 7.64 -5.00 22.81
N THR A 328 7.50 -6.28 22.47
CA THR A 328 7.71 -7.39 23.40
C THR A 328 9.14 -7.42 23.91
N SER A 329 9.33 -7.83 25.15
CA SER A 329 10.64 -8.12 25.73
C SER A 329 11.22 -9.48 25.29
N SER A 330 10.46 -10.27 24.52
CA SER A 330 10.90 -11.54 23.95
C SER A 330 10.67 -11.53 22.45
N PRO A 331 11.51 -10.78 21.69
CA PRO A 331 11.31 -10.59 20.26
C PRO A 331 11.60 -11.88 19.47
N SER A 332 10.77 -12.17 18.48
CA SER A 332 10.97 -13.33 17.62
C SER A 332 12.17 -13.17 16.71
N TYR A 333 13.16 -14.02 16.85
CA TYR A 333 14.33 -14.09 15.97
C TYR A 333 13.93 -14.45 14.52
N ILE A 334 12.90 -15.25 14.33
CA ILE A 334 12.38 -15.61 13.01
C ILE A 334 11.91 -14.33 12.28
N PHE A 335 11.25 -13.40 12.99
CA PHE A 335 10.83 -12.13 12.39
C PHE A 335 12.03 -11.25 12.04
N MET A 336 13.04 -11.16 12.92
CA MET A 336 14.26 -10.39 12.66
C MET A 336 15.02 -10.93 11.45
N GLN A 337 15.21 -12.26 11.38
CA GLN A 337 15.80 -12.91 10.21
C GLN A 337 15.02 -12.64 8.92
N SER A 338 13.68 -12.66 8.99
CA SER A 338 12.84 -12.36 7.83
C SER A 338 12.97 -10.91 7.36
N MET A 339 13.06 -9.95 8.29
CA MET A 339 13.30 -8.53 7.95
C MET A 339 14.67 -8.34 7.30
N GLU A 340 15.72 -8.90 7.89
CA GLU A 340 17.07 -8.85 7.32
C GLU A 340 17.13 -9.42 5.91
N LYS A 341 16.53 -10.61 5.70
CA LYS A 341 16.47 -11.23 4.38
C LYS A 341 15.72 -10.38 3.35
N ALA A 342 14.60 -9.79 3.74
CA ALA A 342 13.81 -8.95 2.83
C ALA A 342 14.57 -7.68 2.42
N VAL A 343 15.26 -7.02 3.37
CA VAL A 343 16.09 -5.85 3.09
C VAL A 343 17.30 -6.22 2.21
N ALA A 344 17.99 -7.30 2.56
CA ALA A 344 19.12 -7.79 1.77
C ALA A 344 18.69 -8.20 0.35
N PHE A 345 17.50 -8.81 0.21
CA PHE A 345 16.91 -9.12 -1.09
C PHE A 345 16.72 -7.84 -1.92
N GLY A 346 16.06 -6.83 -1.37
CA GLY A 346 15.82 -5.56 -2.06
C GLY A 346 17.13 -4.88 -2.49
N ALA A 347 18.08 -4.76 -1.57
CA ALA A 347 19.35 -4.09 -1.81
C ALA A 347 20.23 -4.79 -2.88
N ASN A 348 20.24 -6.14 -2.86
CA ASN A 348 21.12 -6.92 -3.72
C ASN A 348 20.50 -7.28 -5.08
N ASN A 349 19.20 -7.06 -5.28
CA ASN A 349 18.48 -7.51 -6.48
C ASN A 349 17.70 -6.39 -7.17
N ARG A 350 18.29 -5.20 -7.30
CA ARG A 350 17.65 -4.04 -7.96
C ARG A 350 17.09 -4.35 -9.35
N ALA A 351 17.76 -5.19 -10.13
CA ALA A 351 17.29 -5.58 -11.46
C ALA A 351 15.93 -6.30 -11.45
N VAL A 352 15.60 -7.01 -10.36
CA VAL A 352 14.30 -7.67 -10.19
C VAL A 352 13.19 -6.63 -10.03
N PHE A 353 13.46 -5.51 -9.35
CA PHE A 353 12.52 -4.42 -9.18
C PHE A 353 12.33 -3.62 -10.47
N VAL A 354 13.38 -3.42 -11.27
CA VAL A 354 13.26 -2.83 -12.62
C VAL A 354 12.35 -3.69 -13.50
N GLU A 355 12.55 -5.01 -13.50
CA GLU A 355 11.70 -5.94 -14.25
C GLU A 355 10.26 -5.97 -13.69
N TYR A 356 10.10 -5.82 -12.38
CA TYR A 356 8.78 -5.69 -11.75
C TYR A 356 8.04 -4.44 -12.26
N GLY A 357 8.68 -3.28 -12.27
CA GLY A 357 8.10 -2.05 -12.84
C GLY A 357 7.70 -2.22 -14.30
N ARG A 358 8.58 -2.84 -15.13
CA ARG A 358 8.25 -3.13 -16.54
C ARG A 358 7.03 -4.05 -16.70
N ARG A 359 6.85 -5.04 -15.82
CA ARG A 359 5.67 -5.92 -15.82
C ARG A 359 4.39 -5.17 -15.46
N LEU A 360 4.46 -4.27 -14.49
CA LEU A 360 3.33 -3.41 -14.11
C LEU A 360 2.91 -2.51 -15.27
N GLU A 361 3.85 -1.89 -15.96
CA GLU A 361 3.57 -1.04 -17.13
C GLU A 361 2.89 -1.83 -18.26
N ILE A 362 3.43 -2.99 -18.66
CA ILE A 362 2.82 -3.86 -19.68
C ILE A 362 1.42 -4.31 -19.26
N PHE A 363 1.22 -4.63 -17.99
CA PHE A 363 -0.09 -5.02 -17.48
C PHE A 363 -1.08 -3.85 -17.55
N ALA A 364 -0.65 -2.67 -17.17
CA ALA A 364 -1.46 -1.46 -17.22
C ALA A 364 -1.91 -1.12 -18.65
N GLU A 365 -1.01 -1.22 -19.64
CA GLU A 365 -1.34 -1.05 -21.07
C GLU A 365 -2.41 -2.05 -21.56
N LYS A 366 -2.34 -3.31 -21.10
CA LYS A 366 -3.38 -4.30 -21.39
C LYS A 366 -4.74 -3.87 -20.82
N CYS A 367 -4.75 -3.31 -19.60
CA CYS A 367 -5.97 -2.86 -18.92
C CYS A 367 -6.65 -1.66 -19.60
N ASP A 368 -5.95 -0.88 -20.42
CA ASP A 368 -6.54 0.24 -21.18
C ASP A 368 -7.66 -0.19 -22.16
N ASN A 369 -7.72 -1.48 -22.49
CA ASN A 369 -8.77 -2.06 -23.33
C ASN A 369 -10.05 -2.48 -22.57
N LEU A 370 -10.08 -2.38 -21.24
CA LEU A 370 -11.25 -2.70 -20.42
C LEU A 370 -12.34 -1.63 -20.63
N ARG A 371 -13.62 -2.04 -20.73
CA ARG A 371 -14.74 -1.14 -21.07
C ARG A 371 -15.46 -0.58 -19.85
N ASN A 372 -15.84 -1.45 -18.92
CA ASN A 372 -16.67 -1.11 -17.75
C ASN A 372 -15.86 -1.05 -16.46
N ILE A 373 -14.59 -1.36 -16.54
CA ILE A 373 -13.62 -1.32 -15.44
C ILE A 373 -12.40 -0.58 -15.96
N ARG A 374 -11.77 0.23 -15.13
CA ARG A 374 -10.55 0.95 -15.48
C ARG A 374 -9.52 0.74 -14.37
N LEU A 375 -8.28 0.46 -14.76
CA LEU A 375 -7.16 0.55 -13.82
C LEU A 375 -6.89 2.03 -13.51
N PHE A 376 -6.83 2.38 -12.23
CA PHE A 376 -6.50 3.72 -11.76
C PHE A 376 -5.03 4.04 -12.07
N ARG A 377 -4.80 5.03 -12.93
CA ARG A 377 -3.48 5.53 -13.31
C ARG A 377 -3.53 7.05 -13.39
N PRO A 378 -3.25 7.77 -12.30
CA PRO A 378 -3.26 9.23 -12.31
C PRO A 378 -2.18 9.76 -13.29
N GLY A 379 -2.50 10.83 -14.02
CA GLY A 379 -1.63 11.44 -15.03
C GLY A 379 -1.70 10.82 -16.44
N VAL A 380 -1.96 9.53 -16.60
CA VAL A 380 -2.09 8.88 -17.92
C VAL A 380 -3.50 9.08 -18.52
N ASN A 381 -4.50 9.19 -17.65
CA ASN A 381 -5.90 9.33 -18.06
C ASN A 381 -6.36 10.79 -18.34
N VAL A 382 -5.42 11.74 -18.31
CA VAL A 382 -5.70 13.16 -18.61
C VAL A 382 -5.45 13.41 -20.10
N SER A 383 -6.50 13.71 -20.85
CA SER A 383 -6.36 14.14 -22.26
C SER A 383 -5.47 15.40 -22.33
N LYS A 384 -4.55 15.46 -23.31
CA LYS A 384 -3.69 16.64 -23.56
C LYS A 384 -4.48 17.94 -23.79
N ASN A 385 -5.79 17.86 -23.98
CA ASN A 385 -6.68 19.02 -24.17
C ASN A 385 -7.33 19.50 -22.85
N ASP A 386 -7.11 18.82 -21.73
CA ASP A 386 -7.72 19.11 -20.43
C ASP A 386 -6.76 19.86 -19.47
N GLU A 387 -5.90 20.76 -20.01
CA GLU A 387 -4.96 21.57 -19.20
C GLU A 387 -5.63 22.41 -18.09
N GLY A 388 -6.96 22.46 -18.05
CA GLY A 388 -7.74 23.16 -17.02
C GLY A 388 -8.39 22.28 -15.96
N CYS A 389 -8.25 20.94 -16.03
CA CYS A 389 -8.87 20.05 -15.06
C CYS A 389 -7.93 19.69 -13.91
N SER A 390 -8.13 20.32 -12.79
CA SER A 390 -7.44 20.01 -11.51
C SER A 390 -7.83 18.66 -10.91
N ALA A 391 -8.84 17.99 -11.42
CA ALA A 391 -9.60 16.95 -10.72
C ALA A 391 -8.97 15.54 -10.71
N CYS A 392 -7.95 15.26 -11.55
CA CYS A 392 -7.28 13.96 -11.58
C CYS A 392 -5.79 14.05 -11.20
N LYS A 393 -5.40 15.13 -10.54
CA LYS A 393 -3.99 15.32 -10.15
C LYS A 393 -3.79 14.80 -8.73
N VAL A 394 -3.09 13.71 -8.62
CA VAL A 394 -2.35 13.34 -7.42
C VAL A 394 -0.87 13.59 -7.71
N PHE A 395 -0.07 13.75 -6.67
CA PHE A 395 1.37 14.01 -6.84
C PHE A 395 2.04 12.83 -7.54
N ASP A 396 1.83 11.60 -7.01
CA ASP A 396 2.35 10.37 -7.59
C ASP A 396 1.51 9.16 -7.15
N HIS A 397 1.82 7.96 -7.68
CA HIS A 397 1.06 6.74 -7.39
C HIS A 397 1.96 5.50 -7.44
N ASP A 398 1.80 4.60 -6.49
CA ASP A 398 2.41 3.27 -6.48
C ASP A 398 1.70 2.35 -7.48
N GLU A 399 2.34 2.09 -8.62
CA GLU A 399 1.80 1.22 -9.69
C GLU A 399 1.58 -0.24 -9.24
N GLY A 400 2.21 -0.67 -8.15
CA GLY A 400 1.96 -1.98 -7.53
C GLY A 400 0.59 -2.09 -6.85
N ARG A 401 -0.12 -0.95 -6.68
CA ARG A 401 -1.51 -0.90 -6.21
C ARG A 401 -2.45 -0.94 -7.40
N LEU A 402 -2.93 -2.13 -7.74
CA LEU A 402 -3.82 -2.33 -8.86
C LEU A 402 -5.26 -2.02 -8.42
N VAL A 403 -5.67 -0.77 -8.57
CA VAL A 403 -7.00 -0.29 -8.19
C VAL A 403 -7.90 -0.33 -9.43
N PHE A 404 -8.83 -1.28 -9.46
CA PHE A 404 -9.79 -1.44 -10.56
C PHE A 404 -11.09 -0.73 -10.22
N VAL A 405 -11.35 0.38 -10.88
CA VAL A 405 -12.53 1.22 -10.70
C VAL A 405 -13.64 0.77 -11.62
N VAL A 406 -14.82 0.52 -11.07
CA VAL A 406 -16.03 0.19 -11.82
C VAL A 406 -16.61 1.48 -12.39
N ARG A 407 -16.99 1.46 -13.68
CA ARG A 407 -17.61 2.62 -14.32
C ARG A 407 -18.96 2.92 -13.66
N PRO A 408 -19.19 4.16 -13.20
CA PRO A 408 -20.47 4.57 -12.65
C PRO A 408 -21.63 4.30 -13.60
N GLY A 409 -22.79 3.92 -13.04
CA GLY A 409 -23.96 3.56 -13.85
C GLY A 409 -23.89 2.20 -14.56
N THR A 410 -22.79 1.44 -14.41
CA THR A 410 -22.74 0.05 -14.89
C THR A 410 -23.80 -0.77 -14.14
N VAL A 411 -24.60 -1.54 -14.88
CA VAL A 411 -25.60 -2.45 -14.31
C VAL A 411 -25.27 -3.90 -14.68
N ASP A 412 -25.64 -4.82 -13.80
CA ASP A 412 -25.54 -6.25 -14.05
C ASP A 412 -26.69 -6.75 -14.95
N GLY A 413 -26.73 -8.05 -15.25
CA GLY A 413 -27.76 -8.67 -16.07
C GLY A 413 -29.18 -8.61 -15.48
N SER A 414 -29.34 -8.24 -14.20
CA SER A 414 -30.63 -8.02 -13.54
C SER A 414 -31.09 -6.56 -13.55
N GLY A 415 -30.22 -5.62 -13.98
CA GLY A 415 -30.46 -4.18 -13.94
C GLY A 415 -30.05 -3.54 -12.60
N GLN A 416 -29.37 -4.26 -11.72
CA GLN A 416 -28.82 -3.73 -10.46
C GLN A 416 -27.51 -3.00 -10.74
N ILE A 417 -27.27 -1.85 -10.03
CA ILE A 417 -26.01 -1.11 -10.11
C ILE A 417 -24.85 -2.04 -9.69
N PHE A 418 -23.86 -2.16 -10.56
CA PHE A 418 -22.69 -2.99 -10.35
C PHE A 418 -21.67 -2.25 -9.48
N THR A 419 -21.16 -2.91 -8.44
CA THR A 419 -20.26 -2.31 -7.45
C THR A 419 -18.92 -3.03 -7.36
N GLY A 420 -17.92 -2.40 -6.73
CA GLY A 420 -16.65 -3.06 -6.42
C GLY A 420 -16.83 -4.31 -5.55
N ALA A 421 -17.77 -4.31 -4.59
CA ALA A 421 -18.06 -5.49 -3.79
C ALA A 421 -18.57 -6.66 -4.66
N MET A 422 -19.48 -6.40 -5.61
CA MET A 422 -19.95 -7.42 -6.54
C MET A 422 -18.83 -7.94 -7.45
N LEU A 423 -17.91 -7.06 -7.87
CA LEU A 423 -16.71 -7.47 -8.62
C LEU A 423 -15.83 -8.40 -7.78
N ALA A 424 -15.60 -8.07 -6.53
CA ALA A 424 -14.81 -8.91 -5.61
C ALA A 424 -15.44 -10.30 -5.42
N ASP A 425 -16.76 -10.37 -5.23
CA ASP A 425 -17.49 -11.64 -5.09
C ASP A 425 -17.38 -12.47 -6.38
N ILE A 426 -17.51 -11.87 -7.54
CA ILE A 426 -17.36 -12.57 -8.83
C ILE A 426 -15.95 -13.10 -9.01
N LEU A 427 -14.92 -12.28 -8.68
CA LEU A 427 -13.52 -12.69 -8.77
C LEU A 427 -13.24 -13.87 -7.84
N ALA A 428 -13.76 -13.84 -6.60
CA ALA A 428 -13.59 -14.90 -5.63
C ALA A 428 -14.34 -16.19 -6.04
N ASP A 429 -15.64 -16.09 -6.33
CA ASP A 429 -16.51 -17.26 -6.48
C ASP A 429 -16.31 -17.97 -7.81
N ARG A 430 -16.11 -17.20 -8.90
CA ARG A 430 -16.00 -17.80 -10.25
C ARG A 430 -14.57 -18.08 -10.66
N TYR A 431 -13.61 -17.31 -10.14
CA TYR A 431 -12.24 -17.33 -10.64
C TYR A 431 -11.19 -17.65 -9.55
N GLY A 432 -11.59 -17.74 -8.28
CA GLY A 432 -10.69 -18.02 -7.16
C GLY A 432 -9.68 -16.91 -6.89
N LEU A 433 -9.96 -15.67 -7.31
CA LEU A 433 -9.12 -14.50 -7.11
C LEU A 433 -9.60 -13.71 -5.90
N ILE A 434 -8.79 -13.65 -4.84
CA ILE A 434 -9.12 -12.92 -3.62
C ILE A 434 -8.42 -11.55 -3.68
N VAL A 435 -9.22 -10.50 -3.76
CA VAL A 435 -8.73 -9.11 -3.73
C VAL A 435 -8.39 -8.69 -2.30
N GLU A 436 -7.61 -7.64 -2.14
CA GLU A 436 -7.23 -7.10 -0.83
C GLU A 436 -8.41 -6.37 -0.19
N MET A 437 -9.09 -5.52 -0.95
CA MET A 437 -10.21 -4.72 -0.48
C MET A 437 -11.21 -4.47 -1.61
N ALA A 438 -12.47 -4.31 -1.25
CA ALA A 438 -13.52 -3.82 -2.13
C ALA A 438 -14.20 -2.60 -1.50
N SER A 439 -14.42 -1.56 -2.30
CA SER A 439 -15.22 -0.39 -1.99
C SER A 439 -16.51 -0.38 -2.81
N VAL A 440 -17.28 0.69 -2.76
CA VAL A 440 -18.48 0.83 -3.59
C VAL A 440 -18.10 0.93 -5.07
N SER A 441 -17.08 1.71 -5.40
CA SER A 441 -16.69 1.99 -6.79
C SER A 441 -15.46 1.23 -7.28
N TYR A 442 -14.71 0.53 -6.43
CA TYR A 442 -13.46 -0.12 -6.83
C TYR A 442 -13.09 -1.36 -6.02
N VAL A 443 -12.13 -2.13 -6.54
CA VAL A 443 -11.40 -3.16 -5.81
C VAL A 443 -9.91 -2.88 -5.85
N ILE A 444 -9.18 -3.31 -4.83
CA ILE A 444 -7.72 -3.23 -4.75
C ILE A 444 -7.13 -4.63 -4.81
N CYS A 445 -6.20 -4.83 -5.75
CA CYS A 445 -5.27 -5.94 -5.74
C CYS A 445 -3.86 -5.41 -5.42
N ILE A 446 -3.14 -6.09 -4.54
CA ILE A 446 -1.76 -5.75 -4.21
C ILE A 446 -0.84 -6.65 -5.00
N SER A 447 -0.05 -6.05 -5.88
CA SER A 447 1.03 -6.72 -6.58
C SER A 447 2.31 -6.73 -5.74
N SER A 448 3.20 -7.65 -6.05
CA SER A 448 4.49 -7.80 -5.38
C SER A 448 5.57 -8.20 -6.38
N VAL A 449 6.80 -7.87 -6.08
CA VAL A 449 7.98 -8.23 -6.87
C VAL A 449 8.10 -9.74 -7.14
N VAL A 450 7.48 -10.57 -6.30
CA VAL A 450 7.49 -12.05 -6.44
C VAL A 450 6.33 -12.60 -7.29
N ASP A 451 5.44 -11.74 -7.81
CA ASP A 451 4.38 -12.18 -8.72
C ASP A 451 4.96 -12.60 -10.07
N SER A 452 4.49 -13.71 -10.63
CA SER A 452 4.90 -14.17 -11.95
C SER A 452 4.15 -13.44 -13.07
N VAL A 453 4.66 -13.50 -14.28
CA VAL A 453 3.97 -12.97 -15.49
C VAL A 453 2.60 -13.62 -15.66
N ASP A 454 2.48 -14.93 -15.41
CA ASP A 454 1.21 -15.65 -15.49
C ASP A 454 0.15 -15.13 -14.51
N SER A 455 0.57 -14.62 -13.35
CA SER A 455 -0.36 -14.06 -12.36
C SER A 455 -1.12 -12.85 -12.92
N TYR A 456 -0.44 -11.99 -13.65
CA TYR A 456 -1.06 -10.83 -14.33
C TYR A 456 -1.98 -11.25 -15.47
N ASP A 457 -1.58 -12.26 -16.23
CA ASP A 457 -2.41 -12.80 -17.31
C ASP A 457 -3.68 -13.48 -16.77
N ILE A 458 -3.59 -14.16 -15.65
CA ILE A 458 -4.76 -14.73 -14.96
C ILE A 458 -5.70 -13.61 -14.50
N LEU A 459 -5.18 -12.56 -13.87
CA LEU A 459 -6.00 -11.43 -13.42
C LEU A 459 -6.68 -10.72 -14.58
N PHE A 460 -5.97 -10.47 -15.69
CA PHE A 460 -6.49 -9.78 -16.87
C PHE A 460 -7.58 -10.56 -17.61
N LYS A 461 -7.46 -11.88 -17.73
CA LYS A 461 -8.38 -12.74 -18.48
C LYS A 461 -9.70 -12.99 -17.73
N ARG A 462 -9.83 -12.53 -16.52
CA ARG A 462 -10.97 -12.80 -15.63
C ARG A 462 -11.79 -11.54 -15.34
#